data_6960e72f084b342f618e0032a5900639
#
_entry.id   6960e72f084b342f618e0032a5900639
#
_cell.length_a   1.000
_cell.length_b   1.000
_cell.length_c   1.000
_cell.angle_alpha   90.00
_cell.angle_beta   90.00
_cell.angle_gamma   90.00
#
_symmetry.space_group_name_H-M   'P 1'
#
loop_
_entity.id
_entity.type
_entity.pdbx_description
1 polymer ?
#
loop_
_entity_poly.entity_id
_entity_poly.type
_entity_poly.pdbx_seq_one_letter_code
_entity_poly.pdbx_strand_id
1 'polypeptide(L)'
;MDQENFIKKIEENKALSRRSALKLMALSPITASILAGSATPTTLQASSSNAVGKIVIVGGGSGALMVLSRLRRALSNPDITIIAPNDKHVYQPGQIFVAAGEYAPEDIIFDNTGYIGEDVVWIKDEAAAFDPDNNKVTTKGGKVVEYDYLVVATGAQYHYEQIAGLTVDMIGKNGISSVYLSDLARGTAEGGKITHEWFKALKEAAKTSKPRVICTQPSTPLKCGGSPQKILYLSNDFLKRDKLTADFTFATAGEQLFALPEIDEALKKVQQSYGNITNKFGHELIAIDAEKKIATFHHKYEVQGAYDKELEEYEMMEKEEDVTMEYDFIHISPPTSAVDAVANSQLGWQKGTAKGWLEVDRETLQHRRYKNVFGIGDVCGIPIGKTGGSARHQGPIVVGNLISVMEKKEPVLKFDGYTVCPLKVSYGEIIMAEFNYDGLAPSFPLDPAKPRWVWWAFDLYMLQPMYRYLMLNGLM
;
A
#
# COMPACT_ATOMS: atom_id res chain seq x y z
N MET A 1 28.11 3.87 -22.66
CA MET A 1 27.61 5.06 -21.94
C MET A 1 27.29 4.57 -20.55
N ASP A 2 28.00 5.09 -19.56
CA ASP A 2 27.85 4.76 -18.15
C ASP A 2 26.43 5.06 -17.66
N GLN A 3 25.90 4.23 -16.79
CA GLN A 3 24.52 4.37 -16.24
C GLN A 3 24.29 5.74 -15.62
N GLU A 4 25.30 6.27 -14.93
CA GLU A 4 25.24 7.58 -14.29
C GLU A 4 25.13 8.74 -15.29
N ASN A 5 25.87 8.67 -16.40
CA ASN A 5 25.81 9.64 -17.50
C ASN A 5 24.48 9.55 -18.28
N PHE A 6 23.88 8.36 -18.38
CA PHE A 6 22.58 8.19 -19.01
C PHE A 6 21.46 8.81 -18.14
N ILE A 7 21.50 8.57 -16.82
CA ILE A 7 20.54 9.14 -15.86
C ILE A 7 20.67 10.66 -15.83
N LYS A 8 21.89 11.18 -15.79
CA LYS A 8 22.15 12.63 -15.82
C LYS A 8 21.56 13.30 -17.06
N LYS A 9 21.70 12.67 -18.24
CA LYS A 9 21.07 13.15 -19.48
C LYS A 9 19.54 13.15 -19.44
N ILE A 10 18.93 12.15 -18.78
CA ILE A 10 17.48 12.10 -18.61
C ILE A 10 17.02 13.18 -17.61
N GLU A 11 17.75 13.37 -16.51
CA GLU A 11 17.45 14.40 -15.49
C GLU A 11 17.59 15.83 -16.04
N GLU A 12 18.53 16.06 -16.96
CA GLU A 12 18.71 17.36 -17.63
C GLU A 12 17.55 17.69 -18.61
N ASN A 13 16.78 16.71 -19.05
CA ASN A 13 15.78 16.85 -20.10
C ASN A 13 14.34 16.69 -19.55
N LYS A 14 14.00 17.52 -18.54
CA LYS A 14 12.68 17.52 -17.83
C LYS A 14 11.44 17.71 -18.73
N ALA A 15 11.63 18.02 -20.03
CA ALA A 15 10.53 18.26 -20.99
C ALA A 15 10.23 17.06 -21.92
N LEU A 16 10.67 15.85 -21.57
CA LEU A 16 10.44 14.67 -22.40
C LEU A 16 8.95 14.31 -22.47
N SER A 17 8.45 14.14 -23.70
CA SER A 17 7.13 13.58 -23.90
C SER A 17 7.04 12.14 -23.36
N ARG A 18 5.85 11.69 -22.95
CA ARG A 18 5.56 10.30 -22.52
C ARG A 18 6.20 9.27 -23.49
N ARG A 19 6.07 9.48 -24.80
CA ARG A 19 6.60 8.58 -25.83
C ARG A 19 8.13 8.56 -25.85
N SER A 20 8.78 9.70 -25.63
CA SER A 20 10.24 9.81 -25.60
C SER A 20 10.81 9.21 -24.30
N ALA A 21 10.14 9.43 -23.15
CA ALA A 21 10.50 8.83 -21.88
C ALA A 21 10.41 7.29 -21.94
N LEU A 22 9.33 6.75 -22.52
CA LEU A 22 9.15 5.31 -22.72
C LEU A 22 10.20 4.70 -23.63
N LYS A 23 10.56 5.38 -24.76
CA LYS A 23 11.63 4.93 -25.65
C LYS A 23 12.99 4.92 -24.96
N LEU A 24 13.33 5.95 -24.22
CA LEU A 24 14.59 6.03 -23.49
C LEU A 24 14.69 4.98 -22.40
N MET A 25 13.60 4.74 -21.65
CA MET A 25 13.55 3.69 -20.65
C MET A 25 13.62 2.28 -21.26
N ALA A 26 12.90 2.02 -22.35
CA ALA A 26 12.94 0.72 -23.04
C ALA A 26 14.32 0.36 -23.60
N LEU A 27 15.15 1.36 -23.93
CA LEU A 27 16.51 1.18 -24.43
C LEU A 27 17.58 1.24 -23.33
N SER A 28 17.17 1.41 -22.08
CA SER A 28 18.13 1.61 -20.98
C SER A 28 18.57 0.30 -20.33
N PRO A 29 19.82 0.22 -19.85
CA PRO A 29 20.27 -0.87 -18.97
C PRO A 29 19.42 -1.01 -17.72
N ILE A 30 18.74 0.07 -17.27
CA ILE A 30 17.80 0.09 -16.14
C ILE A 30 16.61 -0.83 -16.41
N THR A 31 16.01 -0.76 -17.61
CA THR A 31 14.89 -1.64 -17.98
C THR A 31 15.35 -3.10 -18.08
N ALA A 32 16.54 -3.33 -18.59
CA ALA A 32 17.15 -4.66 -18.61
C ALA A 32 17.41 -5.18 -17.18
N SER A 33 17.85 -4.31 -16.27
CA SER A 33 18.04 -4.67 -14.84
C SER A 33 16.72 -4.89 -14.11
N ILE A 34 15.67 -4.12 -14.44
CA ILE A 34 14.32 -4.35 -13.90
C ILE A 34 13.77 -5.70 -14.37
N LEU A 35 13.92 -5.99 -15.65
CA LEU A 35 13.52 -7.28 -16.22
C LEU A 35 14.39 -8.44 -15.70
N ALA A 36 15.69 -8.22 -15.50
CA ALA A 36 16.63 -9.19 -14.96
C ALA A 36 16.55 -9.31 -13.42
N GLY A 37 16.35 -8.22 -12.69
CA GLY A 37 16.17 -8.22 -11.24
C GLY A 37 14.79 -8.66 -10.78
N SER A 38 13.78 -8.61 -11.68
CA SER A 38 12.49 -9.30 -11.50
C SER A 38 12.60 -10.81 -11.78
N ALA A 39 13.65 -11.24 -12.44
CA ALA A 39 14.12 -12.61 -12.47
C ALA A 39 14.97 -12.86 -11.23
N THR A 40 14.38 -12.92 -10.02
CA THR A 40 14.88 -13.89 -9.05
C THR A 40 15.00 -15.21 -9.80
N PRO A 41 16.09 -15.99 -9.63
CA PRO A 41 16.31 -17.24 -10.38
C PRO A 41 15.35 -18.37 -10.01
N THR A 42 14.16 -18.07 -9.60
CA THR A 42 13.00 -18.94 -9.58
C THR A 42 12.16 -18.67 -10.84
N THR A 43 12.78 -18.68 -12.01
CA THR A 43 12.10 -19.20 -13.16
C THR A 43 11.85 -20.67 -12.86
N LEU A 44 10.76 -20.93 -12.16
CA LEU A 44 10.00 -22.14 -12.38
C LEU A 44 9.58 -22.11 -13.87
N GLN A 45 10.53 -22.38 -14.72
CA GLN A 45 10.28 -22.99 -16.02
C GLN A 45 9.98 -24.46 -15.67
N ALA A 46 8.86 -24.59 -14.95
CA ALA A 46 8.39 -25.84 -14.44
C ALA A 46 7.74 -26.61 -15.61
N SER A 47 8.14 -27.81 -15.78
CA SER A 47 7.15 -28.86 -16.04
C SER A 47 5.97 -28.60 -15.11
N SER A 48 4.76 -28.43 -15.66
CA SER A 48 3.57 -28.21 -14.87
C SER A 48 3.45 -29.31 -13.80
N SER A 49 3.21 -28.94 -12.56
CA SER A 49 3.00 -29.91 -11.48
C SER A 49 1.68 -30.67 -11.71
N ASN A 50 1.70 -31.96 -11.48
CA ASN A 50 0.50 -32.82 -11.48
C ASN A 50 -0.18 -32.86 -10.08
N ALA A 51 0.20 -31.98 -9.16
CA ALA A 51 -0.46 -31.87 -7.87
C ALA A 51 -1.95 -31.56 -8.07
N VAL A 52 -2.80 -32.21 -7.29
CA VAL A 52 -4.24 -32.11 -7.35
C VAL A 52 -4.81 -31.65 -6.00
N GLY A 53 -5.93 -30.98 -6.05
CA GLY A 53 -6.68 -30.53 -4.88
C GLY A 53 -7.47 -29.28 -5.20
N LYS A 54 -8.54 -29.07 -4.46
CA LYS A 54 -9.43 -27.93 -4.61
C LYS A 54 -8.84 -26.71 -3.92
N ILE A 55 -8.45 -25.72 -4.71
CA ILE A 55 -7.85 -24.47 -4.24
C ILE A 55 -8.95 -23.40 -4.18
N VAL A 56 -9.12 -22.77 -3.02
CA VAL A 56 -9.99 -21.60 -2.87
C VAL A 56 -9.12 -20.37 -2.64
N ILE A 57 -9.34 -19.33 -3.46
CA ILE A 57 -8.70 -18.02 -3.33
C ILE A 57 -9.78 -17.04 -2.87
N VAL A 58 -9.55 -16.34 -1.75
CA VAL A 58 -10.48 -15.33 -1.23
C VAL A 58 -9.93 -13.94 -1.41
N GLY A 59 -10.58 -13.16 -2.28
CA GLY A 59 -10.20 -11.82 -2.68
C GLY A 59 -10.11 -11.67 -4.20
N GLY A 60 -10.29 -10.44 -4.71
CA GLY A 60 -10.21 -10.10 -6.14
C GLY A 60 -9.17 -9.01 -6.44
N GLY A 61 -8.27 -8.76 -5.47
CA GLY A 61 -7.20 -7.76 -5.60
C GLY A 61 -5.94 -8.30 -6.29
N SER A 62 -4.87 -7.48 -6.27
CA SER A 62 -3.60 -7.78 -6.95
C SER A 62 -2.97 -9.11 -6.54
N GLY A 63 -2.95 -9.41 -5.24
CA GLY A 63 -2.40 -10.66 -4.73
C GLY A 63 -3.19 -11.88 -5.22
N ALA A 64 -4.51 -11.82 -5.15
CA ALA A 64 -5.39 -12.90 -5.59
C ALA A 64 -5.23 -13.22 -7.08
N LEU A 65 -5.33 -12.20 -7.95
CA LEU A 65 -5.23 -12.39 -9.40
C LEU A 65 -3.85 -12.88 -9.84
N MET A 66 -2.79 -12.39 -9.20
CA MET A 66 -1.43 -12.84 -9.47
C MET A 66 -1.24 -14.32 -9.08
N VAL A 67 -1.71 -14.72 -7.89
CA VAL A 67 -1.66 -16.13 -7.45
C VAL A 67 -2.48 -17.00 -8.38
N LEU A 68 -3.71 -16.59 -8.71
CA LEU A 68 -4.56 -17.30 -9.67
C LEU A 68 -3.83 -17.54 -10.99
N SER A 69 -3.30 -16.47 -11.61
CA SER A 69 -2.62 -16.55 -12.89
C SER A 69 -1.37 -17.43 -12.85
N ARG A 70 -0.62 -17.41 -11.75
CA ARG A 70 0.56 -18.27 -11.56
C ARG A 70 0.18 -19.73 -11.35
N LEU A 71 -0.85 -20.04 -10.56
CA LEU A 71 -1.34 -21.40 -10.33
C LEU A 71 -1.85 -22.04 -11.64
N ARG A 72 -2.60 -21.28 -12.45
CA ARG A 72 -3.07 -21.74 -13.78
C ARG A 72 -1.92 -22.09 -14.73
N ARG A 73 -0.74 -21.48 -14.56
CA ARG A 73 0.48 -21.79 -15.34
C ARG A 73 1.29 -22.96 -14.77
N ALA A 74 1.25 -23.12 -13.45
CA ALA A 74 2.12 -24.05 -12.74
C ALA A 74 1.48 -25.42 -12.50
N LEU A 75 0.15 -25.54 -12.60
CA LEU A 75 -0.59 -26.78 -12.43
C LEU A 75 -1.09 -27.31 -13.77
N SER A 76 -0.99 -28.63 -14.00
CA SER A 76 -1.49 -29.29 -15.22
C SER A 76 -3.02 -29.26 -15.30
N ASN A 77 -3.70 -29.47 -14.17
CA ASN A 77 -5.15 -29.50 -14.06
C ASN A 77 -5.60 -28.74 -12.82
N PRO A 78 -5.60 -27.39 -12.84
CA PRO A 78 -5.96 -26.58 -11.69
C PRO A 78 -7.49 -26.66 -11.41
N ASP A 79 -7.86 -27.03 -10.18
CA ASP A 79 -9.23 -26.90 -9.64
C ASP A 79 -9.27 -25.68 -8.74
N ILE A 80 -9.67 -24.53 -9.28
CA ILE A 80 -9.60 -23.25 -8.59
C ILE A 80 -10.98 -22.61 -8.51
N THR A 81 -11.36 -22.24 -7.29
CA THR A 81 -12.50 -21.36 -7.02
C THR A 81 -11.98 -20.03 -6.47
N ILE A 82 -12.43 -18.89 -7.03
CA ILE A 82 -12.18 -17.57 -6.50
C ILE A 82 -13.46 -16.96 -5.91
N ILE A 83 -13.38 -16.43 -4.69
CA ILE A 83 -14.46 -15.69 -4.02
C ILE A 83 -14.08 -14.22 -4.04
N ALA A 84 -14.75 -13.43 -4.88
CA ALA A 84 -14.46 -12.02 -5.07
C ALA A 84 -15.70 -11.27 -5.57
N PRO A 85 -16.15 -10.18 -4.91
CA PRO A 85 -17.37 -9.47 -5.28
C PRO A 85 -17.20 -8.56 -6.49
N ASN A 86 -15.97 -8.16 -6.81
CA ASN A 86 -15.69 -7.05 -7.71
C ASN A 86 -15.44 -7.48 -9.16
N ASP A 87 -16.26 -7.01 -10.08
CA ASP A 87 -16.04 -7.13 -11.54
C ASP A 87 -14.89 -6.22 -12.01
N LYS A 88 -14.65 -5.13 -11.30
CA LYS A 88 -13.62 -4.14 -11.63
C LYS A 88 -12.42 -4.27 -10.72
N HIS A 89 -11.26 -4.01 -11.28
CA HIS A 89 -9.98 -3.96 -10.61
C HIS A 89 -9.47 -2.53 -10.56
N VAL A 90 -9.03 -2.07 -9.41
CA VAL A 90 -8.44 -0.74 -9.24
C VAL A 90 -6.94 -0.87 -9.02
N TYR A 91 -6.14 -0.24 -9.88
CA TYR A 91 -4.72 -0.04 -9.64
C TYR A 91 -4.54 1.01 -8.55
N GLN A 92 -4.56 0.57 -7.30
CA GLN A 92 -4.60 1.45 -6.14
C GLN A 92 -3.42 2.43 -6.01
N PRO A 93 -2.15 2.07 -6.36
CA PRO A 93 -1.06 3.05 -6.39
C PRO A 93 -1.33 4.26 -7.30
N GLY A 94 -2.15 4.08 -8.32
CA GLY A 94 -2.57 5.13 -9.24
C GLY A 94 -3.50 6.18 -8.64
N GLN A 95 -4.17 5.90 -7.51
CA GLN A 95 -5.01 6.89 -6.81
C GLN A 95 -4.24 8.19 -6.49
N ILE A 96 -2.95 8.07 -6.14
CA ILE A 96 -2.09 9.24 -5.88
C ILE A 96 -1.87 10.07 -7.17
N PHE A 97 -1.71 9.41 -8.32
CA PHE A 97 -1.58 10.11 -9.60
C PHE A 97 -2.89 10.70 -10.09
N VAL A 98 -4.03 10.07 -9.77
CA VAL A 98 -5.36 10.69 -10.00
C VAL A 98 -5.50 11.94 -9.14
N ALA A 99 -5.15 11.88 -7.85
CA ALA A 99 -5.14 13.04 -6.95
C ALA A 99 -4.24 14.18 -7.47
N ALA A 100 -3.08 13.83 -8.00
CA ALA A 100 -2.15 14.78 -8.60
C ALA A 100 -2.59 15.33 -9.98
N GLY A 101 -3.63 14.74 -10.61
CA GLY A 101 -4.08 15.11 -11.96
C GLY A 101 -3.21 14.57 -13.10
N GLU A 102 -2.35 13.58 -12.82
CA GLU A 102 -1.48 12.93 -13.80
C GLU A 102 -2.18 11.74 -14.50
N TYR A 103 -3.16 11.12 -13.85
CA TYR A 103 -4.03 10.08 -14.42
C TYR A 103 -5.49 10.54 -14.39
N ALA A 104 -6.27 10.10 -15.38
CA ALA A 104 -7.72 10.11 -15.27
C ALA A 104 -8.17 8.93 -14.36
N PRO A 105 -9.33 9.04 -13.66
CA PRO A 105 -9.83 7.93 -12.83
C PRO A 105 -9.97 6.62 -13.61
N GLU A 106 -10.33 6.69 -14.89
CA GLU A 106 -10.54 5.54 -15.79
C GLU A 106 -9.23 4.82 -16.14
N ASP A 107 -8.10 5.51 -16.10
CA ASP A 107 -6.78 4.93 -16.41
C ASP A 107 -6.38 3.82 -15.42
N ILE A 108 -6.93 3.86 -14.20
CA ILE A 108 -6.56 2.93 -13.13
C ILE A 108 -7.61 1.84 -12.86
N ILE A 109 -8.69 1.81 -13.66
CA ILE A 109 -9.78 0.83 -13.52
C ILE A 109 -9.69 -0.18 -14.67
N PHE A 110 -9.69 -1.47 -14.34
CA PHE A 110 -9.62 -2.57 -15.30
C PHE A 110 -10.80 -3.52 -15.09
N ASP A 111 -10.97 -4.47 -16.00
CA ASP A 111 -11.96 -5.52 -15.87
C ASP A 111 -11.32 -6.80 -15.31
N ASN A 112 -11.89 -7.38 -14.26
CA ASN A 112 -11.40 -8.61 -13.64
C ASN A 112 -11.70 -9.85 -14.47
N THR A 113 -12.73 -9.82 -15.34
CA THR A 113 -13.13 -10.98 -16.14
C THR A 113 -12.00 -11.50 -17.04
N GLY A 114 -11.18 -10.57 -17.56
CA GLY A 114 -10.02 -10.93 -18.40
C GLY A 114 -8.90 -11.66 -17.67
N TYR A 115 -8.82 -11.53 -16.33
CA TYR A 115 -7.80 -12.19 -15.51
C TYR A 115 -8.30 -13.51 -14.89
N ILE A 116 -9.57 -13.58 -14.49
CA ILE A 116 -10.12 -14.74 -13.81
C ILE A 116 -10.31 -15.90 -14.80
N GLY A 117 -10.84 -15.63 -15.99
CA GLY A 117 -11.04 -16.65 -17.03
C GLY A 117 -12.28 -17.53 -16.78
N GLU A 118 -12.72 -18.23 -17.84
CA GLU A 118 -13.92 -19.08 -17.81
C GLU A 118 -13.67 -20.47 -17.18
N ASP A 119 -12.41 -20.86 -17.09
CA ASP A 119 -11.96 -22.13 -16.49
C ASP A 119 -11.88 -22.09 -14.96
N VAL A 120 -12.21 -20.94 -14.34
CA VAL A 120 -12.20 -20.74 -12.90
C VAL A 120 -13.61 -20.56 -12.37
N VAL A 121 -13.96 -21.23 -11.29
CA VAL A 121 -15.24 -21.02 -10.62
C VAL A 121 -15.19 -19.67 -9.89
N TRP A 122 -15.86 -18.67 -10.44
CA TRP A 122 -15.94 -17.35 -9.82
C TRP A 122 -17.23 -17.17 -9.03
N ILE A 123 -17.09 -17.03 -7.70
CA ILE A 123 -18.20 -16.70 -6.78
C ILE A 123 -18.15 -15.21 -6.54
N LYS A 124 -19.09 -14.46 -7.14
CA LYS A 124 -19.21 -13.00 -7.00
C LYS A 124 -19.85 -12.62 -5.66
N ASP A 125 -19.11 -12.87 -4.59
CA ASP A 125 -19.54 -12.62 -3.22
C ASP A 125 -18.32 -12.34 -2.33
N GLU A 126 -18.57 -11.93 -1.09
CA GLU A 126 -17.53 -11.71 -0.08
C GLU A 126 -17.53 -12.88 0.92
N ALA A 127 -16.34 -13.20 1.45
CA ALA A 127 -16.24 -14.10 2.58
C ALA A 127 -16.83 -13.46 3.84
N ALA A 128 -17.73 -14.16 4.52
CA ALA A 128 -18.32 -13.78 5.80
C ALA A 128 -17.62 -14.47 6.98
N ALA A 129 -17.21 -15.74 6.80
CA ALA A 129 -16.56 -16.51 7.85
C ALA A 129 -15.60 -17.55 7.27
N PHE A 130 -14.54 -17.84 8.04
CA PHE A 130 -13.61 -18.94 7.81
C PHE A 130 -13.76 -19.98 8.92
N ASP A 131 -13.88 -21.24 8.53
CA ASP A 131 -13.85 -22.42 9.41
C ASP A 131 -12.69 -23.32 8.98
N PRO A 132 -11.46 -22.98 9.44
CA PRO A 132 -10.26 -23.69 8.98
C PRO A 132 -10.15 -25.11 9.54
N ASP A 133 -10.81 -25.44 10.65
CA ASP A 133 -10.83 -26.78 11.21
C ASP A 133 -11.60 -27.77 10.33
N ASN A 134 -12.63 -27.27 9.61
CA ASN A 134 -13.43 -28.05 8.67
C ASN A 134 -13.14 -27.73 7.20
N ASN A 135 -12.10 -26.92 6.92
CA ASN A 135 -11.71 -26.49 5.58
C ASN A 135 -12.86 -25.84 4.78
N LYS A 136 -13.53 -24.85 5.38
CA LYS A 136 -14.71 -24.18 4.79
C LYS A 136 -14.58 -22.66 4.82
N VAL A 137 -15.12 -22.04 3.77
CA VAL A 137 -15.37 -20.59 3.71
C VAL A 137 -16.85 -20.39 3.48
N THR A 138 -17.50 -19.56 4.31
CA THR A 138 -18.88 -19.15 4.12
C THR A 138 -18.93 -17.74 3.55
N THR A 139 -19.70 -17.54 2.49
CA THR A 139 -19.88 -16.21 1.89
C THR A 139 -21.00 -15.42 2.57
N LYS A 140 -21.07 -14.10 2.34
CA LYS A 140 -22.16 -13.25 2.85
C LYS A 140 -23.54 -13.69 2.34
N GLY A 141 -23.62 -14.22 1.12
CA GLY A 141 -24.85 -14.82 0.56
C GLY A 141 -25.18 -16.21 1.10
N GLY A 142 -24.41 -16.72 2.08
CA GLY A 142 -24.67 -18.00 2.76
C GLY A 142 -24.14 -19.23 2.02
N LYS A 143 -23.40 -19.08 0.91
CA LYS A 143 -22.80 -20.21 0.21
C LYS A 143 -21.61 -20.74 1.00
N VAL A 144 -21.57 -22.05 1.27
CA VAL A 144 -20.44 -22.73 1.89
C VAL A 144 -19.56 -23.32 0.80
N VAL A 145 -18.28 -23.04 0.83
CA VAL A 145 -17.27 -23.50 -0.12
C VAL A 145 -16.20 -24.29 0.63
N GLU A 146 -16.08 -25.57 0.31
CA GLU A 146 -15.06 -26.47 0.87
C GLU A 146 -13.78 -26.36 0.05
N TYR A 147 -12.62 -26.55 0.68
CA TYR A 147 -11.31 -26.51 0.06
C TYR A 147 -10.36 -27.57 0.60
N ASP A 148 -9.42 -27.98 -0.22
CA ASP A 148 -8.23 -28.69 0.22
C ASP A 148 -7.14 -27.69 0.61
N TYR A 149 -7.04 -26.59 -0.14
CA TYR A 149 -6.06 -25.51 0.05
C TYR A 149 -6.73 -24.14 -0.04
N LEU A 150 -6.31 -23.22 0.81
CA LEU A 150 -6.85 -21.86 0.90
C LEU A 150 -5.78 -20.81 0.72
N VAL A 151 -6.04 -19.81 -0.14
CA VAL A 151 -5.25 -18.58 -0.22
C VAL A 151 -6.10 -17.39 0.20
N VAL A 152 -5.69 -16.74 1.30
CA VAL A 152 -6.36 -15.55 1.81
C VAL A 152 -5.66 -14.31 1.25
N ALA A 153 -6.38 -13.54 0.43
CA ALA A 153 -5.89 -12.35 -0.28
C ALA A 153 -6.89 -11.17 -0.19
N THR A 154 -7.58 -11.06 0.95
CA THR A 154 -8.69 -10.13 1.17
C THR A 154 -8.28 -8.66 1.29
N GLY A 155 -6.98 -8.39 1.43
CA GLY A 155 -6.48 -7.04 1.66
C GLY A 155 -6.78 -6.53 3.07
N ALA A 156 -7.02 -5.22 3.18
CA ALA A 156 -7.34 -4.52 4.42
C ALA A 156 -8.63 -3.73 4.28
N GLN A 157 -9.30 -3.45 5.39
CA GLN A 157 -10.44 -2.54 5.47
C GLN A 157 -10.07 -1.24 6.18
N TYR A 158 -10.86 -0.18 5.93
CA TYR A 158 -10.65 1.16 6.44
C TYR A 158 -11.78 1.56 7.38
N HIS A 159 -11.42 2.15 8.51
CA HIS A 159 -12.34 2.47 9.63
C HIS A 159 -12.52 3.96 9.80
N TYR A 160 -13.29 4.60 8.92
CA TYR A 160 -13.64 6.02 9.07
C TYR A 160 -14.52 6.25 10.30
N GLU A 161 -15.35 5.27 10.66
CA GLU A 161 -16.26 5.28 11.82
C GLU A 161 -15.54 5.28 13.18
N GLN A 162 -14.26 4.94 13.22
CA GLN A 162 -13.44 5.03 14.43
C GLN A 162 -13.01 6.48 14.74
N ILE A 163 -13.18 7.40 13.80
CA ILE A 163 -12.94 8.82 14.00
C ILE A 163 -14.29 9.46 14.36
N ALA A 164 -14.47 9.83 15.62
CA ALA A 164 -15.75 10.35 16.10
C ALA A 164 -16.17 11.60 15.31
N GLY A 165 -17.44 11.66 14.93
CA GLY A 165 -18.00 12.76 14.14
C GLY A 165 -17.70 12.70 12.64
N LEU A 166 -16.94 11.69 12.16
CA LEU A 166 -16.67 11.49 10.74
C LEU A 166 -17.58 10.39 10.17
N THR A 167 -18.18 10.68 9.04
CA THR A 167 -18.89 9.70 8.21
C THR A 167 -18.33 9.71 6.79
N VAL A 168 -18.45 8.60 6.07
CA VAL A 168 -17.89 8.44 4.71
C VAL A 168 -18.44 9.49 3.73
N ASP A 169 -19.71 9.90 3.88
CA ASP A 169 -20.36 10.88 3.03
C ASP A 169 -19.89 12.34 3.28
N MET A 170 -19.13 12.58 4.33
CA MET A 170 -18.43 13.86 4.57
C MET A 170 -17.15 13.99 3.77
N ILE A 171 -16.58 12.88 3.28
CA ILE A 171 -15.38 12.91 2.43
C ILE A 171 -15.71 13.60 1.11
N GLY A 172 -14.97 14.66 0.80
CA GLY A 172 -15.25 15.57 -0.34
C GLY A 172 -16.03 16.84 0.03
N LYS A 173 -16.43 17.00 1.30
CA LYS A 173 -17.14 18.18 1.82
C LYS A 173 -16.34 18.83 2.94
N ASN A 174 -16.64 20.08 3.28
CA ASN A 174 -16.06 20.83 4.41
C ASN A 174 -14.52 20.82 4.48
N GLY A 175 -13.85 20.72 3.32
CA GLY A 175 -12.38 20.63 3.27
C GLY A 175 -11.81 19.26 3.63
N ILE A 176 -12.64 18.23 3.80
CA ILE A 176 -12.21 16.86 4.15
C ILE A 176 -11.92 16.06 2.89
N SER A 177 -10.80 15.33 2.86
CA SER A 177 -10.43 14.44 1.76
C SER A 177 -9.80 13.15 2.30
N SER A 178 -9.86 12.10 1.50
CA SER A 178 -9.12 10.85 1.74
C SER A 178 -8.87 10.13 0.43
N VAL A 179 -7.60 9.93 0.08
CA VAL A 179 -7.20 9.15 -1.09
C VAL A 179 -7.50 7.65 -0.92
N TYR A 180 -7.77 7.22 0.31
CA TYR A 180 -8.10 5.83 0.63
C TYR A 180 -9.57 5.49 0.38
N LEU A 181 -10.42 6.48 0.13
CA LEU A 181 -11.82 6.22 -0.17
C LEU A 181 -11.93 5.45 -1.49
N SER A 182 -12.34 4.21 -1.39
CA SER A 182 -12.59 3.36 -2.54
C SER A 182 -13.63 2.32 -2.17
N ASP A 183 -14.61 2.11 -3.04
CA ASP A 183 -15.45 0.93 -3.00
C ASP A 183 -14.79 -0.13 -3.88
N LEU A 184 -13.98 -0.97 -3.27
CA LEU A 184 -13.26 -2.02 -3.99
C LEU A 184 -14.22 -3.04 -4.59
N ALA A 185 -15.38 -3.28 -3.98
CA ALA A 185 -16.40 -4.16 -4.53
C ALA A 185 -17.00 -3.61 -5.82
N ARG A 186 -17.13 -2.28 -5.93
CA ARG A 186 -17.61 -1.59 -7.12
C ARG A 186 -16.51 -1.19 -8.09
N GLY A 187 -15.23 -1.29 -7.68
CA GLY A 187 -14.09 -0.91 -8.49
C GLY A 187 -14.05 0.59 -8.77
N THR A 188 -14.21 1.43 -7.75
CA THR A 188 -14.20 2.88 -7.91
C THR A 188 -12.85 3.50 -7.54
N ALA A 189 -12.52 4.62 -8.19
CA ALA A 189 -11.34 5.44 -7.92
C ALA A 189 -11.72 6.78 -7.25
N GLU A 190 -12.72 6.77 -6.40
CA GLU A 190 -13.32 7.98 -5.83
C GLU A 190 -12.33 8.76 -4.98
N GLY A 191 -11.50 8.10 -4.17
CA GLY A 191 -10.53 8.75 -3.31
C GLY A 191 -9.56 9.65 -4.07
N GLY A 192 -9.01 9.16 -5.18
CA GLY A 192 -8.14 9.97 -6.04
C GLY A 192 -8.86 11.16 -6.66
N LYS A 193 -10.07 10.94 -7.18
CA LYS A 193 -10.91 11.99 -7.79
C LYS A 193 -11.29 13.08 -6.77
N ILE A 194 -11.79 12.69 -5.61
CA ILE A 194 -12.15 13.62 -4.53
C ILE A 194 -10.93 14.41 -4.06
N THR A 195 -9.78 13.75 -3.92
CA THR A 195 -8.55 14.41 -3.50
C THR A 195 -8.04 15.37 -4.58
N HIS A 196 -8.26 15.10 -5.86
CA HIS A 196 -7.95 16.03 -6.94
C HIS A 196 -8.80 17.30 -6.85
N GLU A 197 -10.12 17.19 -6.64
CA GLU A 197 -11.00 18.32 -6.43
C GLU A 197 -10.62 19.09 -5.14
N TRP A 198 -10.19 18.39 -4.11
CA TRP A 198 -9.66 18.99 -2.88
C TRP A 198 -8.38 19.81 -3.16
N PHE A 199 -7.45 19.35 -4.03
CA PHE A 199 -6.28 20.14 -4.47
C PHE A 199 -6.71 21.43 -5.16
N LYS A 200 -7.72 21.36 -6.04
CA LYS A 200 -8.26 22.55 -6.73
C LYS A 200 -8.89 23.54 -5.75
N ALA A 201 -9.72 23.06 -4.83
CA ALA A 201 -10.35 23.89 -3.82
C ALA A 201 -9.32 24.56 -2.90
N LEU A 202 -8.28 23.82 -2.48
CA LEU A 202 -7.16 24.36 -1.72
C LEU A 202 -6.44 25.47 -2.50
N LYS A 203 -6.19 25.26 -3.79
CA LYS A 203 -5.56 26.26 -4.66
C LYS A 203 -6.40 27.53 -4.78
N GLU A 204 -7.71 27.41 -4.96
CA GLU A 204 -8.60 28.57 -5.00
C GLU A 204 -8.58 29.35 -3.67
N ALA A 205 -8.65 28.66 -2.53
CA ALA A 205 -8.55 29.30 -1.21
C ALA A 205 -7.20 30.00 -1.00
N ALA A 206 -6.11 29.41 -1.48
CA ALA A 206 -4.76 29.95 -1.34
C ALA A 206 -4.53 31.23 -2.17
N LYS A 207 -5.41 31.60 -3.10
CA LYS A 207 -5.33 32.88 -3.82
C LYS A 207 -5.67 34.11 -2.96
N THR A 208 -6.48 33.90 -1.92
CA THR A 208 -7.01 35.01 -1.09
C THR A 208 -6.63 34.90 0.38
N SER A 209 -6.11 33.75 0.81
CA SER A 209 -5.74 33.48 2.20
C SER A 209 -4.52 32.58 2.27
N LYS A 210 -4.08 32.24 3.47
CA LYS A 210 -3.08 31.20 3.74
C LYS A 210 -3.76 30.04 4.48
N PRO A 211 -4.36 29.05 3.77
CA PRO A 211 -5.12 27.99 4.39
C PRO A 211 -4.29 27.11 5.33
N ARG A 212 -4.92 26.60 6.39
CA ARG A 212 -4.36 25.60 7.29
C ARG A 212 -4.70 24.21 6.74
N VAL A 213 -3.69 23.44 6.41
CA VAL A 213 -3.80 22.11 5.82
C VAL A 213 -3.26 21.06 6.78
N ILE A 214 -4.06 20.06 7.12
CA ILE A 214 -3.61 18.93 7.94
C ILE A 214 -3.62 17.65 7.09
N CYS A 215 -2.52 16.88 7.12
CA CYS A 215 -2.47 15.52 6.61
C CYS A 215 -2.21 14.56 7.79
N THR A 216 -3.04 13.51 7.92
CA THR A 216 -2.99 12.61 9.08
C THR A 216 -2.42 11.25 8.76
N GLN A 217 -1.80 10.60 9.76
CA GLN A 217 -1.36 9.21 9.68
C GLN A 217 -1.66 8.49 10.99
N PRO A 218 -2.48 7.41 10.97
CA PRO A 218 -2.86 6.67 12.17
C PRO A 218 -1.73 5.75 12.67
N SER A 219 -1.89 5.22 13.89
CA SER A 219 -1.02 4.22 14.51
C SER A 219 -1.13 2.84 13.87
N THR A 220 -2.26 2.54 13.22
CA THR A 220 -2.51 1.24 12.60
C THR A 220 -1.66 1.02 11.33
N PRO A 221 -1.32 -0.25 11.00
CA PRO A 221 -0.54 -0.54 9.80
C PRO A 221 -1.24 -0.07 8.53
N LEU A 222 -0.73 0.94 7.85
CA LEU A 222 -1.27 1.44 6.59
C LEU A 222 -0.75 0.66 5.38
N LYS A 223 -1.62 0.48 4.39
CA LYS A 223 -1.22 0.15 3.04
C LYS A 223 -0.40 1.30 2.45
N CYS A 224 0.87 1.02 2.10
CA CYS A 224 1.83 2.03 1.67
C CYS A 224 1.95 3.18 2.69
N GLY A 225 2.63 2.93 3.82
CA GLY A 225 2.76 3.87 4.95
C GLY A 225 3.24 5.29 4.59
N GLY A 226 3.89 5.47 3.43
CA GLY A 226 4.25 6.80 2.92
C GLY A 226 3.13 7.54 2.16
N SER A 227 1.94 6.94 1.96
CA SER A 227 0.86 7.61 1.19
C SER A 227 0.37 8.92 1.79
N PRO A 228 0.22 9.09 3.10
CA PRO A 228 -0.19 10.37 3.68
C PRO A 228 0.75 11.50 3.33
N GLN A 229 2.07 11.25 3.38
CA GLN A 229 3.09 12.23 3.04
C GLN A 229 3.11 12.55 1.54
N LYS A 230 2.77 11.58 0.66
CA LYS A 230 2.67 11.86 -0.79
C LYS A 230 1.61 12.93 -1.08
N ILE A 231 0.47 12.88 -0.40
CA ILE A 231 -0.58 13.89 -0.54
C ILE A 231 -0.11 15.24 0.04
N LEU A 232 0.56 15.24 1.18
CA LEU A 232 1.16 16.43 1.79
C LEU A 232 2.10 17.16 0.80
N TYR A 233 3.08 16.41 0.24
CA TYR A 233 4.06 17.02 -0.66
C TYR A 233 3.45 17.42 -2.00
N LEU A 234 2.63 16.57 -2.61
CA LEU A 234 2.02 16.88 -3.91
C LEU A 234 1.04 18.05 -3.82
N SER A 235 0.24 18.16 -2.76
CA SER A 235 -0.64 19.32 -2.58
C SER A 235 0.14 20.61 -2.33
N ASN A 236 1.24 20.54 -1.59
CA ASN A 236 2.12 21.70 -1.37
C ASN A 236 2.79 22.13 -2.68
N ASP A 237 3.36 21.19 -3.44
CA ASP A 237 4.01 21.49 -4.71
C ASP A 237 3.00 21.97 -5.78
N PHE A 238 1.75 21.46 -5.74
CA PHE A 238 0.65 21.94 -6.59
C PHE A 238 0.38 23.45 -6.39
N LEU A 239 0.45 23.93 -5.15
CA LEU A 239 0.35 25.36 -4.84
C LEU A 239 1.61 26.12 -5.28
N LYS A 240 2.80 25.58 -4.95
CA LYS A 240 4.10 26.20 -5.22
C LYS A 240 4.30 26.48 -6.72
N ARG A 241 3.81 25.61 -7.59
CA ARG A 241 3.88 25.78 -9.06
C ARG A 241 3.19 27.08 -9.54
N ASP A 242 2.18 27.54 -8.81
CA ASP A 242 1.48 28.81 -9.08
C ASP A 242 1.89 29.94 -8.12
N LYS A 243 3.00 29.76 -7.40
CA LYS A 243 3.52 30.71 -6.40
C LYS A 243 2.56 31.00 -5.25
N LEU A 244 1.68 30.05 -4.96
CA LEU A 244 0.77 30.05 -3.82
C LEU A 244 1.35 29.26 -2.65
N THR A 245 0.82 29.48 -1.45
CA THR A 245 1.30 28.79 -0.22
C THR A 245 0.13 28.54 0.73
N ALA A 246 0.33 27.60 1.65
CA ALA A 246 -0.55 27.30 2.77
C ALA A 246 0.30 26.92 3.99
N ASP A 247 -0.29 26.81 5.18
CA ASP A 247 0.37 26.27 6.36
C ASP A 247 0.05 24.77 6.48
N PHE A 248 1.06 23.94 6.22
CA PHE A 248 0.90 22.48 6.25
C PHE A 248 1.30 21.91 7.60
N THR A 249 0.47 21.01 8.11
CA THR A 249 0.75 20.18 9.29
C THR A 249 0.71 18.71 8.90
N PHE A 250 1.76 17.97 9.19
CA PHE A 250 1.74 16.51 9.16
C PHE A 250 1.54 16.00 10.58
N ALA A 251 0.35 15.47 10.87
CA ALA A 251 -0.03 14.91 12.16
C ALA A 251 0.01 13.38 12.08
N THR A 252 0.92 12.76 12.80
CA THR A 252 1.13 11.30 12.79
C THR A 252 1.16 10.75 14.20
N ALA A 253 0.56 9.58 14.41
CA ALA A 253 0.68 8.83 15.64
C ALA A 253 2.11 8.27 15.88
N GLY A 254 2.95 8.24 14.82
CA GLY A 254 4.36 7.83 14.92
C GLY A 254 5.28 8.93 15.42
N GLU A 255 6.53 8.56 15.71
CA GLU A 255 7.56 9.45 16.27
C GLU A 255 8.54 9.99 15.23
N GLN A 256 8.42 9.54 13.97
CA GLN A 256 9.31 9.90 12.86
C GLN A 256 8.56 9.88 11.54
N LEU A 257 9.17 10.44 10.48
CA LEU A 257 8.56 10.49 9.16
C LEU A 257 8.58 9.14 8.44
N PHE A 258 9.61 8.33 8.68
CA PHE A 258 9.74 7.01 8.08
C PHE A 258 10.56 6.07 8.96
N ALA A 259 10.25 4.77 8.91
CA ALA A 259 10.88 3.76 9.76
C ALA A 259 12.40 3.57 9.50
N LEU A 260 12.86 3.86 8.29
CA LEU A 260 14.29 3.78 7.93
C LEU A 260 14.96 5.13 8.14
N PRO A 261 16.04 5.20 8.93
CA PRO A 261 16.70 6.46 9.28
C PRO A 261 17.17 7.27 8.06
N GLU A 262 17.72 6.62 7.04
CA GLU A 262 18.21 7.28 5.83
C GLU A 262 17.07 7.93 5.02
N ILE A 263 15.91 7.30 4.99
CA ILE A 263 14.73 7.83 4.32
C ILE A 263 14.07 8.93 5.17
N ASP A 264 14.04 8.75 6.49
CA ASP A 264 13.56 9.76 7.44
C ASP A 264 14.35 11.08 7.32
N GLU A 265 15.66 11.00 7.32
CA GLU A 265 16.55 12.16 7.14
C GLU A 265 16.39 12.81 5.75
N ALA A 266 16.18 12.01 4.70
CA ALA A 266 15.91 12.55 3.37
C ALA A 266 14.58 13.31 3.33
N LEU A 267 13.53 12.79 3.99
CA LEU A 267 12.22 13.44 4.08
C LEU A 267 12.28 14.73 4.92
N LYS A 268 13.05 14.76 6.01
CA LYS A 268 13.31 15.99 6.78
C LYS A 268 13.92 17.08 5.91
N LYS A 269 14.91 16.73 5.07
CA LYS A 269 15.52 17.68 4.11
C LYS A 269 14.52 18.19 3.06
N VAL A 270 13.65 17.30 2.57
CA VAL A 270 12.55 17.67 1.66
C VAL A 270 11.63 18.69 2.35
N GLN A 271 11.19 18.42 3.58
CA GLN A 271 10.31 19.34 4.32
C GLN A 271 10.97 20.68 4.61
N GLN A 272 12.26 20.69 4.95
CA GLN A 272 13.04 21.93 5.11
C GLN A 272 13.06 22.75 3.82
N SER A 273 13.14 22.13 2.66
CA SER A 273 13.10 22.82 1.36
C SER A 273 11.77 23.47 1.02
N TYR A 274 10.69 22.96 1.58
CA TYR A 274 9.36 23.59 1.50
C TYR A 274 9.23 24.78 2.46
N GLY A 275 9.71 24.67 3.68
CA GLY A 275 9.76 25.73 4.70
C GLY A 275 8.40 26.10 5.32
N ASN A 276 7.32 25.41 4.96
CA ASN A 276 5.95 25.66 5.42
C ASN A 276 5.25 24.41 5.96
N ILE A 277 6.02 23.40 6.37
CA ILE A 277 5.50 22.15 6.94
C ILE A 277 5.91 22.05 8.41
N THR A 278 4.93 21.78 9.26
CA THR A 278 5.11 21.49 10.68
C THR A 278 4.75 20.03 10.95
N ASN A 279 5.60 19.30 11.67
CA ASN A 279 5.31 17.94 12.11
C ASN A 279 4.71 17.94 13.51
N LYS A 280 3.69 17.11 13.71
CA LYS A 280 3.06 16.78 14.98
C LYS A 280 3.17 15.27 15.18
N PHE A 281 4.24 14.85 15.86
CA PHE A 281 4.48 13.45 16.21
C PHE A 281 3.65 13.04 17.43
N GLY A 282 3.35 11.75 17.58
CA GLY A 282 2.51 11.24 18.65
C GLY A 282 1.05 11.67 18.59
N HIS A 283 0.58 12.22 17.45
CA HIS A 283 -0.77 12.76 17.31
C HIS A 283 -1.63 11.84 16.43
N GLU A 284 -2.57 11.12 17.04
CA GLU A 284 -3.56 10.28 16.36
C GLU A 284 -4.90 11.00 16.25
N LEU A 285 -5.44 11.11 15.04
CA LEU A 285 -6.74 11.72 14.82
C LEU A 285 -7.84 10.84 15.41
N ILE A 286 -8.62 11.37 16.37
CA ILE A 286 -9.69 10.64 17.08
C ILE A 286 -11.09 11.22 16.83
N ALA A 287 -11.20 12.52 16.48
CA ALA A 287 -12.51 13.12 16.22
C ALA A 287 -12.42 14.29 15.24
N ILE A 288 -13.55 14.59 14.57
CA ILE A 288 -13.73 15.75 13.69
C ILE A 288 -15.07 16.42 13.98
N ASP A 289 -15.05 17.73 14.17
CA ASP A 289 -16.22 18.61 14.01
C ASP A 289 -16.11 19.30 12.65
N ALA A 290 -16.80 18.75 11.67
CA ALA A 290 -16.71 19.21 10.28
C ALA A 290 -17.34 20.58 10.06
N GLU A 291 -18.31 21.00 10.88
CA GLU A 291 -18.96 22.31 10.79
C GLU A 291 -18.06 23.40 11.31
N LYS A 292 -17.43 23.17 12.46
CA LYS A 292 -16.46 24.11 13.06
C LYS A 292 -15.07 23.99 12.46
N LYS A 293 -14.81 22.95 11.63
CA LYS A 293 -13.49 22.64 11.08
C LYS A 293 -12.42 22.46 12.17
N ILE A 294 -12.75 21.66 13.18
CA ILE A 294 -11.87 21.30 14.29
C ILE A 294 -11.58 19.80 14.22
N ALA A 295 -10.30 19.46 14.27
CA ALA A 295 -9.81 18.08 14.40
C ALA A 295 -9.26 17.88 15.81
N THR A 296 -9.65 16.78 16.47
CA THR A 296 -9.16 16.41 17.80
C THR A 296 -8.20 15.24 17.66
N PHE A 297 -7.03 15.37 18.29
CA PHE A 297 -5.97 14.39 18.28
C PHE A 297 -5.68 13.89 19.68
N HIS A 298 -5.52 12.59 19.83
CA HIS A 298 -4.91 12.01 21.02
C HIS A 298 -3.39 12.11 20.88
N HIS A 299 -2.77 12.89 21.75
CA HIS A 299 -1.34 13.15 21.74
C HIS A 299 -0.66 12.36 22.85
N LYS A 300 0.26 11.48 22.44
CA LYS A 300 1.15 10.73 23.34
C LYS A 300 2.55 11.29 23.24
N TYR A 301 3.18 11.55 24.40
CA TYR A 301 4.52 12.08 24.46
C TYR A 301 5.23 11.67 25.75
N GLU A 302 6.55 11.71 25.74
CA GLU A 302 7.37 11.44 26.89
C GLU A 302 7.84 12.73 27.54
N VAL A 303 7.90 12.74 28.87
CA VAL A 303 8.48 13.84 29.66
C VAL A 303 9.52 13.28 30.62
N GLN A 304 10.54 14.07 30.88
CA GLN A 304 11.51 13.74 31.91
C GLN A 304 10.85 13.78 33.29
N GLY A 305 10.96 12.69 34.04
CA GLY A 305 10.52 12.52 35.41
C GLY A 305 11.62 12.81 36.40
N ALA A 306 11.69 12.01 37.47
CA ALA A 306 12.72 12.12 38.49
C ALA A 306 14.10 11.70 37.94
N TYR A 307 15.15 12.36 38.41
CA TYR A 307 16.54 11.96 38.14
C TYR A 307 16.93 10.78 39.02
N ASP A 308 17.26 9.66 38.44
CA ASP A 308 17.81 8.49 39.13
C ASP A 308 19.32 8.67 39.27
N LYS A 309 19.77 8.81 40.55
CA LYS A 309 21.19 9.01 40.84
C LYS A 309 22.05 7.78 40.71
N GLU A 310 21.44 6.58 40.74
CA GLU A 310 22.18 5.31 40.62
C GLU A 310 22.42 4.97 39.13
N LEU A 311 21.47 5.31 38.27
CA LEU A 311 21.54 5.11 36.82
C LEU A 311 22.12 6.32 36.08
N GLU A 312 22.28 7.46 36.76
CA GLU A 312 22.71 8.74 36.16
C GLU A 312 21.84 9.23 35.02
N GLU A 313 20.54 8.87 35.02
CA GLU A 313 19.58 9.21 33.94
C GLU A 313 18.25 9.71 34.53
N TYR A 314 17.44 10.37 33.69
CA TYR A 314 16.08 10.75 34.05
C TYR A 314 15.11 9.61 33.70
N GLU A 315 14.18 9.32 34.63
CA GLU A 315 13.03 8.48 34.33
C GLU A 315 12.21 9.14 33.21
N MET A 316 11.87 8.39 32.17
CA MET A 316 10.97 8.87 31.13
C MET A 316 9.54 8.43 31.44
N MET A 317 8.64 9.40 31.52
CA MET A 317 7.23 9.17 31.83
C MET A 317 6.37 9.44 30.61
N GLU A 318 5.58 8.44 30.19
CA GLU A 318 4.57 8.63 29.16
C GLU A 318 3.43 9.52 29.69
N LYS A 319 3.02 10.47 28.87
CA LYS A 319 1.83 11.32 29.07
C LYS A 319 0.96 11.29 27.84
N GLU A 320 -0.32 11.49 28.07
CA GLU A 320 -1.31 11.58 27.00
C GLU A 320 -2.33 12.68 27.31
N GLU A 321 -2.76 13.36 26.25
CA GLU A 321 -3.80 14.39 26.32
C GLU A 321 -4.51 14.52 24.98
N ASP A 322 -5.75 15.01 24.99
CA ASP A 322 -6.46 15.34 23.77
C ASP A 322 -6.24 16.81 23.41
N VAL A 323 -5.75 17.06 22.21
CA VAL A 323 -5.49 18.40 21.68
C VAL A 323 -6.33 18.66 20.44
N THR A 324 -6.75 19.91 20.26
CA THR A 324 -7.54 20.32 19.08
C THR A 324 -6.71 21.18 18.15
N MET A 325 -6.92 21.00 16.84
CA MET A 325 -6.36 21.84 15.78
C MET A 325 -7.47 22.27 14.83
N GLU A 326 -7.48 23.56 14.50
CA GLU A 326 -8.35 24.08 13.46
C GLU A 326 -7.74 23.78 12.09
N TYR A 327 -8.59 23.47 11.11
CA TYR A 327 -8.18 23.24 9.73
C TYR A 327 -9.10 23.98 8.76
N ASP A 328 -8.57 24.34 7.61
CA ASP A 328 -9.37 24.75 6.46
C ASP A 328 -9.52 23.58 5.49
N PHE A 329 -8.46 22.76 5.41
CA PHE A 329 -8.40 21.54 4.61
C PHE A 329 -7.74 20.42 5.42
N ILE A 330 -8.32 19.22 5.38
CA ILE A 330 -7.75 18.04 6.04
C ILE A 330 -7.79 16.81 5.10
N HIS A 331 -6.65 16.14 4.95
CA HIS A 331 -6.55 14.84 4.29
C HIS A 331 -6.42 13.74 5.33
N ILE A 332 -7.39 12.84 5.37
CA ILE A 332 -7.50 11.79 6.39
C ILE A 332 -7.00 10.47 5.86
N SER A 333 -6.06 9.87 6.59
CA SER A 333 -5.71 8.47 6.47
C SER A 333 -6.41 7.71 7.60
N PRO A 334 -7.43 6.90 7.30
CA PRO A 334 -8.21 6.24 8.34
C PRO A 334 -7.45 5.09 8.99
N PRO A 335 -7.78 4.69 10.22
CA PRO A 335 -7.32 3.44 10.80
C PRO A 335 -7.66 2.24 9.90
N THR A 336 -6.83 1.21 9.95
CA THR A 336 -7.00 0.00 9.13
C THR A 336 -6.91 -1.27 9.95
N SER A 337 -7.57 -2.32 9.49
CA SER A 337 -7.44 -3.69 10.01
C SER A 337 -7.51 -4.72 8.87
N ALA A 338 -7.28 -5.99 9.19
CA ALA A 338 -7.77 -7.06 8.32
C ALA A 338 -9.30 -7.04 8.27
N VAL A 339 -9.88 -7.60 7.20
CA VAL A 339 -11.35 -7.72 7.10
C VAL A 339 -11.91 -8.55 8.24
N ASP A 340 -13.12 -8.23 8.70
CA ASP A 340 -13.77 -8.86 9.87
C ASP A 340 -13.81 -10.39 9.78
N ALA A 341 -14.05 -10.92 8.59
CA ALA A 341 -14.06 -12.37 8.36
C ALA A 341 -12.73 -13.04 8.76
N VAL A 342 -11.61 -12.36 8.61
CA VAL A 342 -10.27 -12.83 9.05
C VAL A 342 -10.05 -12.50 10.52
N ALA A 343 -10.29 -11.25 10.92
CA ALA A 343 -10.00 -10.76 12.25
C ALA A 343 -10.77 -11.52 13.35
N ASN A 344 -12.02 -11.93 13.05
CA ASN A 344 -12.89 -12.64 13.96
C ASN A 344 -12.80 -14.18 13.83
N SER A 345 -11.90 -14.70 12.99
CA SER A 345 -11.68 -16.13 12.79
C SER A 345 -10.45 -16.64 13.53
N GLN A 346 -10.30 -17.96 13.52
CA GLN A 346 -9.07 -18.60 14.00
C GLN A 346 -7.85 -18.33 13.08
N LEU A 347 -8.05 -17.79 11.86
CA LEU A 347 -6.97 -17.46 10.95
C LEU A 347 -6.21 -16.18 11.36
N GLY A 348 -6.82 -15.30 12.14
CA GLY A 348 -6.17 -14.09 12.64
C GLY A 348 -5.23 -14.36 13.81
N TRP A 349 -4.17 -13.53 13.94
CA TRP A 349 -3.41 -13.47 15.17
C TRP A 349 -4.30 -13.17 16.37
N GLN A 350 -4.21 -13.98 17.40
CA GLN A 350 -5.07 -13.84 18.59
C GLN A 350 -4.55 -12.80 19.60
N LYS A 351 -3.26 -12.46 19.53
CA LYS A 351 -2.58 -11.53 20.46
C LYS A 351 -1.40 -10.82 19.79
N GLY A 352 -0.86 -9.83 20.50
CA GLY A 352 0.29 -9.03 20.05
C GLY A 352 -0.12 -7.90 19.10
N THR A 353 0.86 -7.21 18.54
CA THR A 353 0.69 -6.04 17.66
C THR A 353 0.02 -6.37 16.33
N ALA A 354 0.09 -7.64 15.90
CA ALA A 354 -0.55 -8.13 14.68
C ALA A 354 -1.95 -8.72 14.93
N LYS A 355 -2.54 -8.57 16.14
CA LYS A 355 -3.85 -9.12 16.48
C LYS A 355 -4.89 -8.76 15.40
N GLY A 356 -5.66 -9.76 14.97
CA GLY A 356 -6.69 -9.66 13.93
C GLY A 356 -6.17 -9.81 12.49
N TRP A 357 -4.90 -9.52 12.21
CA TRP A 357 -4.31 -9.78 10.90
C TRP A 357 -4.05 -11.28 10.71
N LEU A 358 -4.04 -11.76 9.45
CA LEU A 358 -3.84 -13.17 9.11
C LEU A 358 -2.52 -13.70 9.70
N GLU A 359 -2.59 -14.79 10.47
CA GLU A 359 -1.46 -15.41 11.15
C GLU A 359 -0.62 -16.26 10.19
N VAL A 360 0.36 -15.65 9.53
CA VAL A 360 1.29 -16.35 8.64
C VAL A 360 2.72 -16.30 9.17
N ASP A 361 3.50 -17.27 8.77
CA ASP A 361 4.95 -17.19 8.88
C ASP A 361 5.47 -16.12 7.93
N ARG A 362 6.34 -15.23 8.41
CA ARG A 362 6.77 -14.05 7.66
C ARG A 362 7.61 -14.36 6.43
N GLU A 363 8.25 -15.55 6.39
CA GLU A 363 9.10 -15.97 5.29
C GLU A 363 8.35 -16.85 4.30
N THR A 364 7.65 -17.88 4.76
CA THR A 364 6.98 -18.85 3.89
C THR A 364 5.59 -18.40 3.45
N LEU A 365 4.99 -17.44 4.15
CA LEU A 365 3.62 -16.95 3.96
C LEU A 365 2.55 -18.05 4.16
N GLN A 366 2.95 -19.20 4.71
CA GLN A 366 2.06 -20.27 5.16
C GLN A 366 1.47 -19.90 6.53
N HIS A 367 0.20 -20.22 6.74
CA HIS A 367 -0.42 -20.05 8.06
C HIS A 367 0.26 -20.94 9.10
N ARG A 368 0.57 -20.38 10.27
CA ARG A 368 1.42 -21.06 11.28
C ARG A 368 0.77 -22.34 11.87
N ARG A 369 -0.55 -22.34 11.96
CA ARG A 369 -1.33 -23.48 12.53
C ARG A 369 -1.98 -24.35 11.47
N TYR A 370 -2.42 -23.79 10.34
CA TYR A 370 -3.11 -24.50 9.26
C TYR A 370 -2.21 -24.62 8.04
N LYS A 371 -1.63 -25.79 7.84
CA LYS A 371 -0.59 -26.04 6.82
C LYS A 371 -1.09 -25.94 5.38
N ASN A 372 -2.38 -26.04 5.17
CA ASN A 372 -3.03 -25.89 3.87
C ASN A 372 -3.54 -24.48 3.59
N VAL A 373 -3.24 -23.49 4.45
CA VAL A 373 -3.66 -22.10 4.33
C VAL A 373 -2.45 -21.20 4.09
N PHE A 374 -2.56 -20.29 3.13
CA PHE A 374 -1.53 -19.30 2.78
C PHE A 374 -2.13 -17.90 2.75
N GLY A 375 -1.28 -16.89 2.95
CA GLY A 375 -1.68 -15.48 2.88
C GLY A 375 -0.86 -14.70 1.87
N ILE A 376 -1.46 -13.66 1.29
CA ILE A 376 -0.75 -12.74 0.40
C ILE A 376 -1.30 -11.31 0.50
N GLY A 377 -0.41 -10.34 0.44
CA GLY A 377 -0.72 -8.91 0.41
C GLY A 377 -1.07 -8.35 1.78
N ASP A 378 -1.90 -7.29 1.78
CA ASP A 378 -2.12 -6.45 2.96
C ASP A 378 -2.79 -7.18 4.13
N VAL A 379 -3.48 -8.29 3.91
CA VAL A 379 -4.10 -9.09 4.97
C VAL A 379 -3.09 -9.75 5.90
N CYS A 380 -1.85 -9.99 5.44
CA CYS A 380 -0.84 -10.72 6.21
C CYS A 380 -0.39 -9.93 7.43
N GLY A 381 -0.40 -10.58 8.60
CA GLY A 381 0.11 -10.06 9.87
C GLY A 381 1.63 -10.22 9.98
N ILE A 382 2.38 -9.59 9.08
CA ILE A 382 3.84 -9.57 9.02
C ILE A 382 4.37 -8.14 9.25
N PRO A 383 5.64 -7.98 9.70
CA PRO A 383 6.16 -6.66 10.11
C PRO A 383 6.11 -5.59 9.03
N ILE A 384 6.40 -5.96 7.78
CA ILE A 384 6.40 -5.09 6.60
C ILE A 384 5.80 -5.86 5.42
N GLY A 385 5.46 -5.18 4.32
CA GLY A 385 5.00 -5.89 3.11
C GLY A 385 3.59 -5.53 2.65
N LYS A 386 3.02 -4.42 3.12
CA LYS A 386 1.68 -3.96 2.67
C LYS A 386 1.79 -2.99 1.48
N THR A 387 2.48 -3.42 0.41
CA THR A 387 2.62 -2.67 -0.85
C THR A 387 2.42 -3.56 -2.07
N GLY A 388 2.12 -2.96 -3.22
CA GLY A 388 2.02 -3.71 -4.48
C GLY A 388 3.33 -4.41 -4.87
N GLY A 389 4.48 -3.78 -4.59
CA GLY A 389 5.80 -4.39 -4.79
C GLY A 389 6.02 -5.61 -3.90
N SER A 390 5.61 -5.55 -2.64
CA SER A 390 5.67 -6.70 -1.72
C SER A 390 4.78 -7.84 -2.21
N ALA A 391 3.54 -7.55 -2.59
CA ALA A 391 2.65 -8.58 -3.13
C ALA A 391 3.26 -9.27 -4.36
N ARG A 392 3.95 -8.51 -5.24
CA ARG A 392 4.68 -9.06 -6.40
C ARG A 392 5.75 -10.08 -5.99
N HIS A 393 6.52 -9.79 -4.95
CA HIS A 393 7.55 -10.71 -4.43
C HIS A 393 6.94 -11.89 -3.65
N GLN A 394 5.82 -11.67 -2.97
CA GLN A 394 5.11 -12.72 -2.24
C GLN A 394 4.48 -13.79 -3.15
N GLY A 395 3.99 -13.40 -4.33
CA GLY A 395 3.25 -14.29 -5.23
C GLY A 395 3.99 -15.57 -5.62
N PRO A 396 5.24 -15.50 -6.13
CA PRO A 396 6.04 -16.69 -6.43
C PRO A 396 6.26 -17.59 -5.21
N ILE A 397 6.47 -16.98 -4.03
CA ILE A 397 6.68 -17.70 -2.76
C ILE A 397 5.42 -18.48 -2.36
N VAL A 398 4.26 -17.80 -2.34
CA VAL A 398 2.98 -18.43 -2.01
C VAL A 398 2.67 -19.58 -2.96
N VAL A 399 2.80 -19.36 -4.27
CA VAL A 399 2.47 -20.39 -5.28
C VAL A 399 3.43 -21.58 -5.19
N GLY A 400 4.74 -21.33 -5.10
CA GLY A 400 5.73 -22.42 -5.00
C GLY A 400 5.59 -23.22 -3.72
N ASN A 401 5.37 -22.57 -2.58
CA ASN A 401 5.16 -23.22 -1.30
C ASN A 401 3.83 -23.99 -1.24
N LEU A 402 2.75 -23.42 -1.80
CA LEU A 402 1.47 -24.12 -1.93
C LEU A 402 1.61 -25.40 -2.75
N ILE A 403 2.27 -25.36 -3.91
CA ILE A 403 2.51 -26.53 -4.74
C ILE A 403 3.38 -27.55 -3.99
N SER A 404 4.41 -27.13 -3.26
CA SER A 404 5.23 -28.02 -2.41
C SER A 404 4.36 -28.77 -1.42
N VAL A 405 3.44 -28.06 -0.72
CA VAL A 405 2.52 -28.69 0.24
C VAL A 405 1.53 -29.63 -0.46
N MET A 406 1.03 -29.27 -1.64
CA MET A 406 0.18 -30.14 -2.47
C MET A 406 0.91 -31.43 -2.85
N GLU A 407 2.20 -31.36 -3.10
CA GLU A 407 3.09 -32.52 -3.38
C GLU A 407 3.58 -33.23 -2.10
N LYS A 408 3.05 -32.86 -0.91
CA LYS A 408 3.45 -33.39 0.40
C LYS A 408 4.91 -33.13 0.75
N LYS A 409 5.44 -31.99 0.29
CA LYS A 409 6.79 -31.48 0.60
C LYS A 409 6.70 -30.27 1.53
N GLU A 410 7.78 -29.97 2.23
CA GLU A 410 7.86 -28.76 3.07
C GLU A 410 7.96 -27.48 2.21
N PRO A 411 7.38 -26.37 2.65
CA PRO A 411 7.54 -25.06 2.03
C PRO A 411 8.95 -24.53 2.29
N VAL A 412 9.74 -24.33 1.23
CA VAL A 412 11.16 -23.94 1.34
C VAL A 412 11.45 -22.55 0.79
N LEU A 413 10.53 -21.98 0.00
CA LEU A 413 10.71 -20.63 -0.56
C LEU A 413 10.48 -19.60 0.52
N LYS A 414 11.31 -18.54 0.51
CA LYS A 414 11.32 -17.52 1.56
C LYS A 414 11.14 -16.12 0.98
N PHE A 415 10.20 -15.40 1.55
CA PHE A 415 10.03 -13.97 1.36
C PHE A 415 10.97 -13.23 2.32
N ASP A 416 11.77 -12.34 1.80
CA ASP A 416 12.77 -11.58 2.56
C ASP A 416 12.21 -10.28 3.19
N GLY A 417 10.91 -10.01 2.99
CA GLY A 417 10.28 -8.77 3.45
C GLY A 417 10.32 -7.64 2.43
N TYR A 418 10.74 -7.89 1.18
CA TYR A 418 10.86 -6.82 0.18
C TYR A 418 9.63 -5.92 0.13
N THR A 419 9.88 -4.65 0.28
CA THR A 419 8.88 -3.59 0.28
C THR A 419 9.41 -2.42 -0.51
N VAL A 420 8.58 -1.81 -1.32
CA VAL A 420 8.91 -0.59 -2.04
C VAL A 420 7.83 0.46 -1.83
N CYS A 421 8.27 1.66 -1.46
CA CYS A 421 7.42 2.83 -1.31
C CYS A 421 7.97 3.99 -2.15
N PRO A 422 7.45 4.22 -3.37
CA PRO A 422 7.80 5.39 -4.16
C PRO A 422 7.22 6.65 -3.51
N LEU A 423 8.06 7.36 -2.72
CA LEU A 423 7.68 8.57 -2.01
C LEU A 423 7.74 9.77 -2.97
N LYS A 424 6.57 10.19 -3.43
CA LYS A 424 6.41 11.37 -4.30
C LYS A 424 6.61 12.62 -3.46
N VAL A 425 7.76 13.26 -3.60
CA VAL A 425 8.16 14.42 -2.78
C VAL A 425 7.91 15.76 -3.47
N SER A 426 7.69 15.75 -4.77
CA SER A 426 7.21 16.87 -5.60
C SER A 426 6.67 16.32 -6.92
N TYR A 427 6.06 17.16 -7.75
CA TYR A 427 5.82 16.79 -9.14
C TYR A 427 7.16 16.63 -9.87
N GLY A 428 7.38 15.44 -10.40
CA GLY A 428 8.60 15.08 -11.10
C GLY A 428 9.72 14.49 -10.24
N GLU A 429 9.53 14.31 -8.91
CA GLU A 429 10.58 13.74 -8.06
C GLU A 429 10.04 12.70 -7.07
N ILE A 430 10.73 11.57 -7.01
CA ILE A 430 10.42 10.46 -6.09
C ILE A 430 11.69 10.02 -5.37
N ILE A 431 11.58 9.80 -4.06
CA ILE A 431 12.49 8.98 -3.28
C ILE A 431 12.01 7.53 -3.39
N MET A 432 12.84 6.63 -3.92
CA MET A 432 12.48 5.22 -4.12
C MET A 432 12.91 4.41 -2.90
N ALA A 433 12.10 4.43 -1.84
CA ALA A 433 12.38 3.67 -0.62
C ALA A 433 12.14 2.18 -0.87
N GLU A 434 13.21 1.43 -1.11
CA GLU A 434 13.22 -0.04 -1.22
C GLU A 434 13.95 -0.63 -0.02
N PHE A 435 13.30 -1.59 0.63
CA PHE A 435 13.82 -2.22 1.86
C PHE A 435 13.24 -3.62 2.06
N ASN A 436 13.87 -4.37 2.94
CA ASN A 436 13.44 -5.69 3.37
C ASN A 436 13.57 -5.84 4.91
N TYR A 437 13.59 -7.07 5.43
CA TYR A 437 13.73 -7.31 6.88
C TYR A 437 15.08 -6.86 7.45
N ASP A 438 16.11 -6.72 6.61
CA ASP A 438 17.47 -6.37 7.01
C ASP A 438 17.77 -4.86 6.85
N GLY A 439 16.83 -4.08 6.31
CA GLY A 439 16.98 -2.64 6.07
C GLY A 439 16.88 -2.25 4.60
N LEU A 440 17.63 -1.22 4.17
CA LEU A 440 17.64 -0.77 2.77
C LEU A 440 18.08 -1.88 1.81
N ALA A 441 17.28 -2.11 0.78
CA ALA A 441 17.52 -3.14 -0.23
C ALA A 441 17.25 -2.61 -1.66
N PRO A 442 18.02 -1.61 -2.14
CA PRO A 442 17.76 -0.99 -3.42
C PRO A 442 18.01 -1.97 -4.57
N SER A 443 17.03 -2.09 -5.47
CA SER A 443 17.15 -2.90 -6.70
C SER A 443 18.06 -2.27 -7.76
N PHE A 444 18.43 -1.00 -7.58
CA PHE A 444 19.24 -0.23 -8.52
C PHE A 444 20.48 0.34 -7.83
N PRO A 445 21.59 0.48 -8.54
CA PRO A 445 22.83 1.06 -8.00
C PRO A 445 22.74 2.59 -7.90
N LEU A 446 21.65 3.09 -7.32
CA LEU A 446 21.39 4.51 -7.12
C LEU A 446 21.05 4.73 -5.65
N ASP A 447 21.46 5.87 -5.11
CA ASP A 447 21.10 6.27 -3.76
C ASP A 447 19.57 6.31 -3.62
N PRO A 448 18.95 5.42 -2.79
CA PRO A 448 17.51 5.31 -2.65
C PRO A 448 16.91 6.50 -1.88
N ALA A 449 17.71 7.24 -1.10
CA ALA A 449 17.28 8.38 -0.30
C ALA A 449 17.24 9.69 -1.11
N LYS A 450 17.77 9.70 -2.33
CA LYS A 450 17.84 10.90 -3.15
C LYS A 450 16.61 11.05 -4.04
N PRO A 451 15.87 12.20 -3.98
CA PRO A 451 14.80 12.51 -4.92
C PRO A 451 15.31 12.50 -6.37
N ARG A 452 14.58 11.84 -7.28
CA ARG A 452 14.98 11.75 -8.69
C ARG A 452 13.78 11.77 -9.63
N TRP A 453 13.95 12.46 -10.75
CA TRP A 453 12.97 12.49 -11.83
C TRP A 453 12.80 11.12 -12.52
N VAL A 454 13.85 10.34 -12.65
CA VAL A 454 13.79 9.02 -13.30
C VAL A 454 12.78 8.09 -12.58
N TRP A 455 12.68 8.18 -11.27
CA TRP A 455 11.72 7.40 -10.49
C TRP A 455 10.28 7.88 -10.67
N TRP A 456 10.08 9.19 -10.84
CA TRP A 456 8.79 9.74 -11.22
C TRP A 456 8.34 9.21 -12.58
N ALA A 457 9.20 9.28 -13.58
CA ALA A 457 8.91 8.79 -14.92
C ALA A 457 8.67 7.26 -14.94
N PHE A 458 9.44 6.50 -14.15
CA PHE A 458 9.27 5.07 -14.01
C PHE A 458 7.91 4.72 -13.37
N ASP A 459 7.56 5.37 -12.25
CA ASP A 459 6.29 5.13 -11.55
C ASP A 459 5.08 5.55 -12.42
N LEU A 460 5.15 6.74 -13.03
CA LEU A 460 4.06 7.28 -13.84
C LEU A 460 3.83 6.49 -15.13
N TYR A 461 4.87 6.04 -15.82
CA TYR A 461 4.74 5.48 -17.17
C TYR A 461 4.95 3.98 -17.26
N MET A 462 5.66 3.36 -16.31
CA MET A 462 6.04 1.95 -16.41
C MET A 462 5.33 1.05 -15.39
N LEU A 463 5.17 1.50 -14.13
CA LEU A 463 4.64 0.61 -13.09
C LEU A 463 3.21 0.16 -13.36
N GLN A 464 2.34 1.03 -13.86
CA GLN A 464 0.96 0.65 -14.18
C GLN A 464 0.87 -0.37 -15.34
N PRO A 465 1.55 -0.19 -16.49
CA PRO A 465 1.60 -1.24 -17.51
C PRO A 465 2.24 -2.55 -17.02
N MET A 466 3.33 -2.49 -16.25
CA MET A 466 3.97 -3.68 -15.68
C MET A 466 3.01 -4.42 -14.74
N TYR A 467 2.31 -3.67 -13.88
CA TYR A 467 1.27 -4.22 -13.01
C TYR A 467 0.18 -4.93 -13.82
N ARG A 468 -0.41 -4.22 -14.81
CA ARG A 468 -1.55 -4.69 -15.59
C ARG A 468 -1.21 -5.90 -16.47
N TYR A 469 -0.10 -5.83 -17.21
CA TYR A 469 0.23 -6.80 -18.24
C TYR A 469 1.18 -7.91 -17.79
N LEU A 470 1.97 -7.67 -16.74
CA LEU A 470 2.92 -8.67 -16.26
C LEU A 470 2.50 -9.24 -14.90
N MET A 471 2.33 -8.40 -13.88
CA MET A 471 2.06 -8.87 -12.51
C MET A 471 0.72 -9.61 -12.41
N LEU A 472 -0.39 -9.00 -12.85
CA LEU A 472 -1.72 -9.63 -12.77
C LEU A 472 -1.82 -10.90 -13.63
N ASN A 473 -0.99 -11.02 -14.65
CA ASN A 473 -0.89 -12.22 -15.48
C ASN A 473 0.15 -13.24 -14.98
N GLY A 474 0.73 -13.02 -13.81
CA GLY A 474 1.70 -13.95 -13.19
C GLY A 474 3.03 -14.08 -13.96
N LEU A 475 3.43 -13.05 -14.72
CA LEU A 475 4.63 -13.04 -15.55
C LEU A 475 5.85 -12.39 -14.87
N MET A 476 5.66 -11.79 -13.71
CA MET A 476 6.73 -11.21 -12.91
C MET A 476 6.47 -11.40 -11.41
#